data_46c0f6636f7512ba3e0e895da3fe2a1d
#
_entry.id   46c0f6636f7512ba3e0e895da3fe2a1d
#
_cell.length_a   1.000
_cell.length_b   1.000
_cell.length_c   1.000
_cell.angle_alpha   90.00
_cell.angle_beta   90.00
_cell.angle_gamma   90.00
#
_symmetry.space_group_name_H-M   'P 1'
#
loop_
_entity.id
_entity.type
_entity.pdbx_description
1 polymer ?
#
loop_
_entity_poly.entity_id
_entity_poly.type
_entity_poly.pdbx_seq_one_letter_code
_entity_poly.pdbx_strand_id
1 'polypeptide(L)'
;MNTDMRSSNLTKTIQFNIHCVDNGHNATTYVLAGDTYGKQLGTTPSSELAIFDAWNDPIYDEVVAMVHDLLDRTRGVSDCVLLALGAACDLAPPGYAYDFTGRIWCPVCGSSNIEYGPDDPPQLSVRSIPHVTHDAWLAATKDEQRQRIVHILESGKCSARP
;
A
#
# COMPACT_ATOMS: atom_id res chain seq x y z
N MET A 1 25.90 -26.95 -3.07
CA MET A 1 25.43 -25.91 -4.01
C MET A 1 24.03 -25.50 -3.60
N ASN A 2 23.93 -24.44 -2.83
CA ASN A 2 22.64 -23.86 -2.49
C ASN A 2 22.19 -23.03 -3.68
N THR A 3 21.29 -23.58 -4.47
CA THR A 3 20.52 -22.80 -5.43
C THR A 3 19.52 -22.01 -4.60
N ASP A 4 19.89 -20.80 -4.28
CA ASP A 4 19.01 -19.78 -3.72
C ASP A 4 17.88 -19.57 -4.74
N MET A 5 16.79 -20.33 -4.57
CA MET A 5 15.54 -20.01 -5.23
C MET A 5 15.00 -18.75 -4.54
N ARG A 6 15.63 -17.62 -4.82
CA ARG A 6 14.96 -16.33 -4.63
C ARG A 6 13.73 -16.39 -5.50
N SER A 7 12.60 -16.65 -4.87
CA SER A 7 11.29 -16.46 -5.46
C SER A 7 11.34 -15.12 -6.20
N SER A 8 11.25 -15.18 -7.51
CA SER A 8 11.37 -13.98 -8.33
C SER A 8 10.18 -13.10 -7.98
N ASN A 9 10.43 -11.97 -7.31
CA ASN A 9 9.43 -10.95 -7.00
C ASN A 9 8.94 -10.22 -8.27
N LEU A 10 8.97 -10.92 -9.40
CA LEU A 10 8.56 -10.39 -10.68
C LEU A 10 7.05 -10.25 -10.74
N THR A 11 6.60 -9.06 -10.96
CA THR A 11 5.18 -8.69 -10.95
C THR A 11 4.82 -7.96 -12.23
N LYS A 12 3.71 -8.36 -12.84
CA LYS A 12 3.17 -7.65 -14.01
C LYS A 12 2.49 -6.37 -13.56
N THR A 13 2.84 -5.28 -14.22
CA THR A 13 2.30 -3.96 -13.94
C THR A 13 1.87 -3.26 -15.21
N ILE A 14 0.97 -2.31 -15.07
CA ILE A 14 0.60 -1.33 -16.11
C ILE A 14 1.13 0.02 -15.66
N GLN A 15 1.82 0.72 -16.55
CA GLN A 15 2.26 2.09 -16.32
C GLN A 15 1.10 3.06 -16.45
N PHE A 16 0.94 3.93 -15.48
CA PHE A 16 0.02 5.06 -15.51
C PHE A 16 0.81 6.36 -15.58
N ASN A 17 0.36 7.27 -16.43
CA ASN A 17 0.86 8.63 -16.50
C ASN A 17 0.03 9.52 -15.57
N ILE A 18 0.70 10.43 -14.88
CA ILE A 18 0.10 11.39 -13.97
C ILE A 18 0.39 12.79 -14.49
N HIS A 19 -0.63 13.62 -14.61
CA HIS A 19 -0.51 15.05 -14.84
C HIS A 19 -1.13 15.82 -13.68
N CYS A 20 -0.32 16.60 -12.98
CA CYS A 20 -0.76 17.44 -11.88
C CYS A 20 -1.40 18.71 -12.43
N VAL A 21 -2.69 18.89 -12.23
CA VAL A 21 -3.44 20.04 -12.72
C VAL A 21 -3.01 21.33 -12.01
N ASP A 22 -2.72 21.24 -10.70
CA ASP A 22 -2.38 22.43 -9.90
C ASP A 22 -1.02 23.04 -10.29
N ASN A 23 -0.02 22.20 -10.59
CA ASN A 23 1.36 22.65 -10.76
C ASN A 23 2.02 22.19 -12.06
N GLY A 24 1.29 21.49 -12.93
CA GLY A 24 1.79 21.05 -14.24
C GLY A 24 2.87 19.97 -14.21
N HIS A 25 3.08 19.30 -13.06
CA HIS A 25 4.05 18.22 -12.97
C HIS A 25 3.58 17.00 -13.77
N ASN A 26 4.52 16.32 -14.41
CA ASN A 26 4.29 15.05 -15.08
C ASN A 26 5.10 13.96 -14.38
N ALA A 27 4.48 12.83 -14.14
CA ALA A 27 5.10 11.70 -13.47
C ALA A 27 4.49 10.38 -13.96
N THR A 28 5.06 9.28 -13.53
CA THR A 28 4.52 7.94 -13.79
C THR A 28 4.33 7.18 -12.49
N THR A 29 3.35 6.30 -12.47
CA THR A 29 3.14 5.31 -11.42
C THR A 29 2.77 3.98 -12.05
N TYR A 30 2.58 2.96 -11.22
CA TYR A 30 2.27 1.62 -11.67
C TYR A 30 1.08 1.07 -10.91
N VAL A 31 0.28 0.25 -11.59
CA VAL A 31 -0.78 -0.54 -10.99
C VAL A 31 -0.54 -2.01 -11.30
N LEU A 32 -1.08 -2.88 -10.47
CA LEU A 32 -0.96 -4.32 -10.69
C LEU A 32 -1.80 -4.74 -11.90
N ALA A 33 -1.27 -5.69 -12.68
CA ALA A 33 -1.92 -6.25 -13.85
C ALA A 33 -1.95 -7.78 -13.78
N GLY A 34 -2.99 -8.39 -14.32
CA GLY A 34 -3.13 -9.84 -14.40
C GLY A 34 -3.54 -10.49 -13.09
N ASP A 35 -3.07 -11.73 -12.87
CA ASP A 35 -3.43 -12.55 -11.71
C ASP A 35 -2.75 -12.07 -10.43
N THR A 36 -3.28 -11.00 -9.87
CA THR A 36 -2.78 -10.38 -8.64
C THR A 36 -3.77 -10.49 -7.48
N TYR A 37 -4.66 -11.47 -7.54
CA TYR A 37 -5.66 -11.68 -6.52
C TYR A 37 -5.03 -11.86 -5.12
N GLY A 38 -5.55 -11.13 -4.15
CA GLY A 38 -5.01 -11.10 -2.79
C GLY A 38 -3.76 -10.24 -2.61
N LYS A 39 -3.17 -9.71 -3.68
CA LYS A 39 -2.01 -8.82 -3.60
C LYS A 39 -2.43 -7.36 -3.57
N GLN A 40 -1.82 -6.59 -2.70
CA GLN A 40 -1.99 -5.14 -2.60
C GLN A 40 -0.67 -4.47 -2.95
N LEU A 41 -0.72 -3.46 -3.79
CA LEU A 41 0.45 -2.65 -4.13
C LEU A 41 0.52 -1.44 -3.20
N GLY A 42 1.59 -1.37 -2.42
CA GLY A 42 1.91 -0.19 -1.61
C GLY A 42 2.80 0.77 -2.36
N THR A 43 2.55 2.04 -2.19
CA THR A 43 3.32 3.13 -2.79
C THR A 43 3.75 4.13 -1.72
N THR A 44 4.80 4.88 -2.00
CA THR A 44 5.29 5.96 -1.13
C THR A 44 5.41 7.27 -1.89
N PRO A 45 5.52 8.42 -1.21
CA PRO A 45 5.79 9.70 -1.87
C PRO A 45 7.07 9.74 -2.70
N SER A 46 8.05 8.88 -2.40
CA SER A 46 9.29 8.72 -3.16
C SER A 46 9.21 7.67 -4.27
N SER A 47 8.00 7.21 -4.62
CA SER A 47 7.74 6.22 -5.68
C SER A 47 8.33 4.82 -5.42
N GLU A 48 8.62 4.49 -4.16
CA GLU A 48 8.94 3.12 -3.76
C GLU A 48 7.68 2.25 -3.82
N LEU A 49 7.85 1.00 -4.23
CA LEU A 49 6.76 0.03 -4.38
C LEU A 49 7.03 -1.20 -3.51
N ALA A 50 5.99 -1.75 -2.94
CA ALA A 50 6.04 -3.04 -2.26
C ALA A 50 4.72 -3.81 -2.41
N ILE A 51 4.80 -5.13 -2.31
CA ILE A 51 3.63 -6.02 -2.35
C ILE A 51 3.29 -6.49 -0.94
N PHE A 52 2.02 -6.37 -0.58
CA PHE A 52 1.42 -7.04 0.57
C PHE A 52 0.57 -8.20 0.05
N ASP A 53 0.98 -9.43 0.34
CA ASP A 53 0.25 -10.63 -0.09
C ASP A 53 -0.76 -11.05 1.01
N ALA A 54 -1.98 -10.58 0.88
CA ALA A 54 -3.04 -10.84 1.87
C ALA A 54 -3.37 -12.33 2.06
N TRP A 55 -3.08 -13.18 1.07
CA TRP A 55 -3.33 -14.62 1.15
C TRP A 55 -2.29 -15.37 1.98
N ASN A 56 -1.04 -14.96 1.87
CA ASN A 56 0.09 -15.70 2.45
C ASN A 56 0.72 -14.98 3.64
N ASP A 57 0.38 -13.72 3.87
CA ASP A 57 0.93 -12.93 4.97
C ASP A 57 -0.04 -12.95 6.17
N PRO A 58 0.32 -13.63 7.27
CA PRO A 58 -0.55 -13.75 8.44
C PRO A 58 -0.84 -12.41 9.13
N ILE A 59 -0.03 -11.40 8.90
CA ILE A 59 -0.23 -10.05 9.47
C ILE A 59 -1.49 -9.39 8.89
N TYR A 60 -1.91 -9.77 7.69
CA TYR A 60 -3.16 -9.26 7.11
C TYR A 60 -4.37 -9.53 8.00
N ASP A 61 -4.57 -10.77 8.41
CA ASP A 61 -5.71 -11.15 9.27
C ASP A 61 -5.64 -10.47 10.63
N GLU A 62 -4.44 -10.30 11.17
CA GLU A 62 -4.20 -9.60 12.43
C GLU A 62 -4.63 -8.13 12.35
N VAL A 63 -4.25 -7.44 11.28
CA VAL A 63 -4.65 -6.04 11.04
C VAL A 63 -6.15 -5.92 10.83
N VAL A 64 -6.74 -6.81 10.04
CA VAL A 64 -8.21 -6.84 9.81
C VAL A 64 -8.95 -6.97 11.13
N ALA A 65 -8.54 -7.91 11.98
CA ALA A 65 -9.18 -8.12 13.29
C ALA A 65 -9.07 -6.89 14.19
N MET A 66 -7.91 -6.23 14.22
CA MET A 66 -7.73 -4.99 14.99
C MET A 66 -8.60 -3.85 14.49
N VAL A 67 -8.71 -3.68 13.17
CA VAL A 67 -9.55 -2.63 12.58
C VAL A 67 -11.02 -2.88 12.89
N HIS A 68 -11.50 -4.12 12.76
CA HIS A 68 -12.87 -4.47 13.12
C HIS A 68 -13.18 -4.18 14.59
N ASP A 69 -12.27 -4.52 15.48
CA ASP A 69 -12.41 -4.27 16.91
C ASP A 69 -12.42 -2.77 17.22
N LEU A 70 -11.47 -2.02 16.66
CA LEU A 70 -11.35 -0.58 16.89
C LEU A 70 -12.54 0.22 16.35
N LEU A 71 -13.10 -0.17 15.22
CA LEU A 71 -14.25 0.51 14.61
C LEU A 71 -15.60 -0.06 15.06
N ASP A 72 -15.59 -1.14 15.84
CA ASP A 72 -16.79 -1.87 16.31
C ASP A 72 -17.77 -2.17 15.16
N ARG A 73 -17.24 -2.58 14.02
CA ARG A 73 -18.02 -2.95 12.84
C ARG A 73 -17.20 -3.82 11.89
N THR A 74 -17.89 -4.60 11.06
CA THR A 74 -17.28 -5.50 10.08
C THR A 74 -17.61 -5.12 8.63
N ARG A 75 -18.52 -4.18 8.41
CA ARG A 75 -18.93 -3.73 7.08
C ARG A 75 -18.45 -2.30 6.82
N GLY A 76 -18.10 -2.04 5.55
CA GLY A 76 -17.66 -0.71 5.12
C GLY A 76 -16.30 -0.30 5.71
N VAL A 77 -15.44 -1.28 6.02
CA VAL A 77 -14.11 -1.05 6.62
C VAL A 77 -12.96 -1.33 5.66
N SER A 78 -13.23 -1.74 4.43
CA SER A 78 -12.17 -2.16 3.48
C SER A 78 -11.13 -1.07 3.26
N ASP A 79 -11.53 0.17 3.05
CA ASP A 79 -10.60 1.28 2.88
C ASP A 79 -9.80 1.56 4.16
N CYS A 80 -10.40 1.36 5.32
CA CYS A 80 -9.73 1.52 6.61
C CYS A 80 -8.70 0.41 6.83
N VAL A 81 -9.00 -0.82 6.42
CA VAL A 81 -8.04 -1.93 6.44
C VAL A 81 -6.85 -1.61 5.55
N LEU A 82 -7.08 -1.21 4.31
CA LEU A 82 -6.01 -0.87 3.37
C LEU A 82 -5.12 0.27 3.91
N LEU A 83 -5.72 1.25 4.55
CA LEU A 83 -4.99 2.33 5.21
C LEU A 83 -4.15 1.80 6.39
N ALA A 84 -4.70 0.90 7.20
CA ALA A 84 -4.04 0.33 8.36
C ALA A 84 -2.88 -0.62 8.02
N LEU A 85 -2.91 -1.27 6.85
CA LEU A 85 -1.83 -2.18 6.42
C LEU A 85 -0.46 -1.50 6.43
N GLY A 86 -0.40 -0.24 6.07
CA GLY A 86 0.84 0.54 6.09
C GLY A 86 1.47 0.65 7.48
N ALA A 87 0.66 0.69 8.53
CA ALA A 87 1.14 0.75 9.92
C ALA A 87 1.83 -0.55 10.38
N ALA A 88 1.51 -1.67 9.75
CA ALA A 88 2.08 -2.98 10.05
C ALA A 88 3.31 -3.33 9.21
N CYS A 89 3.69 -2.49 8.26
CA CYS A 89 4.85 -2.70 7.41
C CYS A 89 6.05 -1.89 7.88
N ASP A 90 7.24 -2.43 7.66
CA ASP A 90 8.46 -1.65 7.80
C ASP A 90 8.46 -0.49 6.80
N LEU A 91 9.05 0.62 7.19
CA LEU A 91 9.12 1.81 6.35
C LEU A 91 10.00 1.57 5.13
N ALA A 92 9.59 2.15 4.00
CA ALA A 92 10.46 2.23 2.82
C ALA A 92 11.59 3.25 3.04
N PRO A 93 12.76 3.07 2.40
CA PRO A 93 13.75 4.14 2.35
C PRO A 93 13.16 5.40 1.66
N PRO A 94 13.40 6.60 2.12
CA PRO A 94 14.18 7.02 3.29
C PRO A 94 13.39 7.11 4.61
N GLY A 95 12.28 6.41 4.78
CA GLY A 95 11.51 6.39 6.02
C GLY A 95 10.02 6.69 5.84
N TYR A 96 9.47 6.46 4.66
CA TYR A 96 8.05 6.63 4.37
C TYR A 96 7.25 5.35 4.60
N ALA A 97 6.05 5.50 5.14
CA ALA A 97 5.07 4.41 5.19
C ALA A 97 4.50 4.13 3.79
N TYR A 98 4.22 2.86 3.53
CA TYR A 98 3.49 2.47 2.32
C TYR A 98 2.00 2.79 2.43
N ASP A 99 1.43 3.26 1.34
CA ASP A 99 -0.01 3.46 1.16
C ASP A 99 -0.57 2.36 0.24
N PHE A 100 -1.46 1.54 0.76
CA PHE A 100 -2.12 0.44 0.04
C PHE A 100 -3.53 0.80 -0.42
N THR A 101 -3.97 2.05 -0.25
CA THR A 101 -5.35 2.45 -0.60
C THR A 101 -5.60 2.54 -2.09
N GLY A 102 -4.56 2.50 -2.90
CA GLY A 102 -4.64 2.70 -4.35
C GLY A 102 -4.88 4.16 -4.75
N ARG A 103 -4.83 5.09 -3.81
CA ARG A 103 -4.92 6.52 -4.13
C ARG A 103 -3.70 6.95 -4.91
N ILE A 104 -3.94 7.76 -5.93
CA ILE A 104 -2.88 8.33 -6.75
C ILE A 104 -2.85 9.84 -6.51
N TRP A 105 -1.67 10.35 -6.25
CA TRP A 105 -1.40 11.79 -6.09
C TRP A 105 -0.17 12.18 -6.88
N CYS A 106 0.01 13.48 -7.07
CA CYS A 106 1.23 13.98 -7.65
C CYS A 106 2.44 13.63 -6.74
N PRO A 107 3.39 12.81 -7.20
CA PRO A 107 4.54 12.43 -6.36
C PRO A 107 5.51 13.60 -6.11
N VAL A 108 5.35 14.71 -6.84
CA VAL A 108 6.20 15.89 -6.69
C VAL A 108 5.67 16.84 -5.60
N CYS A 109 4.36 17.13 -5.60
CA CYS A 109 3.78 18.11 -4.69
C CYS A 109 2.67 17.57 -3.78
N GLY A 110 2.29 16.29 -3.92
CA GLY A 110 1.25 15.67 -3.10
C GLY A 110 -0.18 16.10 -3.45
N SER A 111 -0.40 16.87 -4.52
CA SER A 111 -1.75 17.26 -4.94
C SER A 111 -2.58 16.07 -5.35
N SER A 112 -3.84 16.05 -4.94
CA SER A 112 -4.86 15.09 -5.39
C SER A 112 -5.58 15.54 -6.67
N ASN A 113 -5.37 16.79 -7.10
CA ASN A 113 -5.93 17.33 -8.33
C ASN A 113 -5.06 16.91 -9.52
N ILE A 114 -5.26 15.69 -9.97
CA ILE A 114 -4.48 15.06 -11.03
C ILE A 114 -5.38 14.45 -12.09
N GLU A 115 -4.87 14.42 -13.30
CA GLU A 115 -5.36 13.54 -14.37
C GLU A 115 -4.41 12.34 -14.45
N TYR A 116 -4.94 11.14 -14.55
CA TYR A 116 -4.13 9.93 -14.63
C TYR A 116 -4.81 8.84 -15.45
N GLY A 117 -4.00 8.00 -16.03
CA GLY A 117 -4.47 6.83 -16.75
C GLY A 117 -3.35 6.12 -17.50
N PRO A 118 -3.63 4.91 -18.02
CA PRO A 118 -2.71 4.20 -18.87
C PRO A 118 -2.59 4.85 -20.25
N ASP A 119 -1.51 4.51 -20.95
CA ASP A 119 -1.43 4.75 -22.39
C ASP A 119 -2.46 3.90 -23.16
N ASP A 120 -2.74 4.30 -24.39
CA ASP A 120 -3.57 3.49 -25.30
C ASP A 120 -2.72 3.09 -26.54
N PRO A 121 -2.35 1.79 -26.69
CA PRO A 121 -2.65 0.67 -25.78
C PRO A 121 -1.85 0.74 -24.45
N PRO A 122 -2.37 0.08 -23.39
CA PRO A 122 -1.68 0.06 -22.10
C PRO A 122 -0.28 -0.57 -22.20
N GLN A 123 0.71 0.04 -21.54
CA GLN A 123 2.06 -0.48 -21.48
C GLN A 123 2.19 -1.46 -20.31
N LEU A 124 2.32 -2.74 -20.64
CA LEU A 124 2.61 -3.80 -19.68
C LEU A 124 4.12 -3.89 -19.46
N SER A 125 4.50 -4.07 -18.21
CA SER A 125 5.88 -4.33 -17.84
C SER A 125 5.96 -5.36 -16.72
N VAL A 126 7.08 -6.05 -16.64
CA VAL A 126 7.41 -6.96 -15.55
C VAL A 126 8.46 -6.27 -14.69
N ARG A 127 8.14 -6.07 -13.41
CA ARG A 127 9.00 -5.36 -12.46
C ARG A 127 9.34 -6.26 -11.28
N SER A 128 10.55 -6.11 -10.77
CA SER A 128 10.92 -6.70 -9.49
C SER A 128 10.43 -5.79 -8.37
N ILE A 129 9.36 -6.20 -7.67
CA ILE A 129 8.78 -5.46 -6.57
C ILE A 129 8.95 -6.29 -5.30
N PRO A 130 9.61 -5.78 -4.25
CA PRO A 130 9.81 -6.52 -3.02
C PRO A 130 8.49 -6.73 -2.30
N HIS A 131 8.40 -7.82 -1.55
CA HIS A 131 7.35 -8.00 -0.55
C HIS A 131 7.65 -7.15 0.68
N VAL A 132 6.60 -6.70 1.35
CA VAL A 132 6.73 -5.98 2.62
C VAL A 132 7.36 -6.86 3.69
N THR A 133 7.99 -6.24 4.66
CA THR A 133 8.48 -6.87 5.88
C THR A 133 7.80 -6.26 7.10
N HIS A 134 7.87 -6.93 8.23
CA HIS A 134 7.12 -6.59 9.45
C HIS A 134 7.98 -6.57 10.71
N ASP A 135 9.28 -6.36 10.59
CA ASP A 135 10.22 -6.49 11.71
C ASP A 135 9.86 -5.55 12.87
N ALA A 136 9.57 -4.29 12.55
CA ALA A 136 9.17 -3.30 13.56
C ALA A 136 7.79 -3.60 14.17
N TRP A 137 6.88 -4.17 13.41
CA TRP A 137 5.57 -4.60 13.90
C TRP A 137 5.69 -5.78 14.87
N LEU A 138 6.48 -6.78 14.48
CA LEU A 138 6.68 -7.99 15.29
C LEU A 138 7.45 -7.71 16.58
N ALA A 139 8.31 -6.70 16.58
CA ALA A 139 9.04 -6.26 17.79
C ALA A 139 8.18 -5.42 18.75
N ALA A 140 7.05 -4.87 18.28
CA ALA A 140 6.16 -4.05 19.08
C ALA A 140 5.23 -4.89 19.97
N THR A 141 4.85 -4.33 21.12
CA THR A 141 3.79 -4.91 21.96
C THR A 141 2.42 -4.78 21.29
N LYS A 142 1.43 -5.55 21.75
CA LYS A 142 0.06 -5.44 21.22
C LYS A 142 -0.54 -4.04 21.42
N ASP A 143 -0.22 -3.39 22.53
CA ASP A 143 -0.67 -2.03 22.79
C ASP A 143 -0.03 -1.03 21.81
N GLU A 144 1.26 -1.17 21.54
CA GLU A 144 1.96 -0.33 20.55
C GLU A 144 1.43 -0.56 19.13
N GLN A 145 1.17 -1.81 18.75
CA GLN A 145 0.56 -2.15 17.47
C GLN A 145 -0.81 -1.49 17.34
N ARG A 146 -1.65 -1.61 18.38
CA ARG A 146 -2.97 -0.99 18.44
C ARG A 146 -2.90 0.53 18.32
N GLN A 147 -1.99 1.16 19.03
CA GLN A 147 -1.79 2.62 18.95
C GLN A 147 -1.38 3.09 17.56
N ARG A 148 -0.53 2.34 16.86
CA ARG A 148 -0.12 2.65 15.47
C ARG A 148 -1.32 2.62 14.54
N ILE A 149 -2.19 1.61 14.67
CA ILE A 149 -3.41 1.52 13.86
C ILE A 149 -4.38 2.66 14.20
N VAL A 150 -4.63 2.93 15.47
CA VAL A 150 -5.47 4.06 15.89
C VAL A 150 -4.99 5.36 15.27
N HIS A 151 -3.70 5.64 15.35
CA HIS A 151 -3.11 6.85 14.81
C HIS A 151 -3.34 7.00 13.30
N ILE A 152 -3.13 5.92 12.53
CA ILE A 152 -3.30 5.98 11.08
C ILE A 152 -4.78 6.07 10.67
N LEU A 153 -5.68 5.41 11.40
CA LEU A 153 -7.12 5.50 11.15
C LEU A 153 -7.65 6.91 11.41
N GLU A 154 -7.23 7.53 12.49
CA GLU A 154 -7.59 8.92 12.82
C GLU A 154 -7.07 9.90 11.76
N SER A 155 -5.80 9.76 11.37
CA SER A 155 -5.18 10.59 10.33
C SER A 155 -5.86 10.42 8.97
N GLY A 156 -6.32 9.23 8.65
CA GLY A 156 -7.01 8.90 7.40
C GLY A 156 -8.53 9.14 7.45
N LYS A 157 -9.05 9.69 8.54
CA LYS A 157 -10.49 9.93 8.76
C LYS A 157 -11.34 8.64 8.75
N CYS A 158 -10.73 7.52 9.09
CA CYS A 158 -11.43 6.27 9.36
C CYS A 158 -11.87 6.26 10.83
N SER A 159 -13.02 6.83 11.12
CA SER A 159 -13.60 6.80 12.47
C SER A 159 -14.82 5.89 12.52
N ALA A 160 -15.14 5.40 13.73
CA ALA A 160 -16.44 4.81 13.98
C ALA A 160 -17.52 5.85 13.65
N ARG A 161 -18.45 5.51 12.74
CA ARG A 161 -19.61 6.35 12.55
C ARG A 161 -20.48 6.23 13.78
N PRO A 162 -20.98 7.37 14.29
CA PRO A 162 -21.94 7.34 15.38
C PRO A 162 -23.20 6.56 15.01
#